data_6b119b1aa17383bd6a876c5f30b9878d
#
_entry.id   6b119b1aa17383bd6a876c5f30b9878d
#
_cell.length_a   1.000
_cell.length_b   1.000
_cell.length_c   1.000
_cell.angle_alpha   90.00
_cell.angle_beta   90.00
_cell.angle_gamma   90.00
#
_symmetry.space_group_name_H-M   'P 1'
#
loop_
_entity.id
_entity.type
_entity.pdbx_description
1 polymer ?
#
loop_
_entity_poly.entity_id
_entity_poly.type
_entity_poly.pdbx_seq_one_letter_code
_entity_poly.pdbx_strand_id
1 'polypeptide(L)'
;MQTNLLKPKAINVEQLGHNRAKVALEPFERGYGHTLGNAIRRVLLSSMVGYAATEVTIAGVLHEYSSIDGVQEDVVNILLNLKGVVFKLHNRDEVTLSLRKDGDGVVTARDIQTPHDVEIVNPDHVIAHLSQGGKLDMQIKVEKGRGYVPGNQRRFSDETTKSIGRIVLDASFSPVKRVSYTVESARVEQRTDLDKLVVEIETNGAITAEDAVRASAKILVEQLAVFAQLDGGEIPTFEPSSGGRGTNATFDPILLRPVDELELTVRSANCLKAENIYYIGDLIQRTENELLKTPNLGRKSLNEIKEVLASRGLTLGMKLENWPPAGLDKR
;
A
#
# COMPACT_ATOMS: atom_id res chain seq x y z
N MET A 1 25.54 9.13 31.56
CA MET A 1 24.79 7.95 31.08
C MET A 1 24.07 8.37 29.80
N GLN A 2 24.28 7.70 28.68
CA GLN A 2 23.52 7.98 27.46
C GLN A 2 22.10 7.48 27.67
N THR A 3 21.15 8.39 27.73
CA THR A 3 19.70 8.10 27.89
C THR A 3 19.01 7.78 26.56
N ASN A 4 19.71 7.96 25.43
CA ASN A 4 19.13 7.68 24.11
C ASN A 4 19.38 6.24 23.71
N LEU A 5 18.29 5.56 23.32
CA LEU A 5 18.35 4.21 22.75
C LEU A 5 19.17 4.19 21.46
N LEU A 6 19.99 3.18 21.30
CA LEU A 6 20.74 2.95 20.06
C LEU A 6 19.75 2.60 18.94
N LYS A 7 19.94 3.26 17.79
CA LYS A 7 19.19 2.96 16.57
C LYS A 7 20.10 2.21 15.60
N PRO A 8 19.59 1.19 14.88
CA PRO A 8 20.36 0.51 13.85
C PRO A 8 20.79 1.51 12.78
N LYS A 9 22.05 1.46 12.38
CA LYS A 9 22.64 2.39 11.42
C LYS A 9 22.62 1.86 9.99
N ALA A 10 22.60 0.55 9.83
CA ALA A 10 22.65 -0.10 8.53
C ALA A 10 21.71 -1.31 8.48
N ILE A 11 21.13 -1.55 7.32
CA ILE A 11 20.39 -2.74 6.97
C ILE A 11 21.26 -3.50 5.98
N ASN A 12 21.67 -4.70 6.34
CA ASN A 12 22.40 -5.61 5.45
C ASN A 12 21.42 -6.62 4.85
N VAL A 13 21.33 -6.67 3.52
CA VAL A 13 20.49 -7.63 2.82
C VAL A 13 21.37 -8.58 2.05
N GLU A 14 21.29 -9.86 2.38
CA GLU A 14 21.96 -10.95 1.71
C GLU A 14 20.94 -11.79 0.95
N GLN A 15 21.06 -11.86 -0.37
CA GLN A 15 20.20 -12.69 -1.21
C GLN A 15 20.67 -14.15 -1.12
N LEU A 16 19.81 -15.04 -0.60
CA LEU A 16 20.07 -16.47 -0.48
C LEU A 16 19.53 -17.27 -1.66
N GLY A 17 18.74 -16.63 -2.53
CA GLY A 17 18.11 -17.23 -3.71
C GLY A 17 17.16 -16.27 -4.37
N HIS A 18 16.47 -16.72 -5.42
CA HIS A 18 15.59 -15.85 -6.23
C HIS A 18 14.49 -15.18 -5.40
N ASN A 19 13.87 -15.90 -4.48
CA ASN A 19 12.75 -15.42 -3.66
C ASN A 19 13.06 -15.46 -2.15
N ARG A 20 14.32 -15.60 -1.75
CA ARG A 20 14.74 -15.75 -0.36
C ARG A 20 15.88 -14.81 -0.04
N ALA A 21 15.72 -14.03 1.01
CA ALA A 21 16.76 -13.13 1.49
C ALA A 21 16.87 -13.16 3.02
N LYS A 22 18.05 -12.80 3.49
CA LYS A 22 18.39 -12.62 4.89
C LYS A 22 18.64 -11.13 5.13
N VAL A 23 17.88 -10.54 6.05
CA VAL A 23 17.97 -9.11 6.39
C VAL A 23 18.53 -9.01 7.80
N ALA A 24 19.71 -8.42 7.95
CA ALA A 24 20.37 -8.21 9.23
C ALA A 24 20.33 -6.73 9.61
N LEU A 25 19.94 -6.46 10.85
CA LEU A 25 19.86 -5.12 11.45
C LEU A 25 20.62 -5.10 12.76
N GLU A 26 21.55 -4.19 12.89
CA GLU A 26 22.36 -3.98 14.10
C GLU A 26 22.82 -2.51 14.21
N PRO A 27 23.13 -2.00 15.42
CA PRO A 27 22.89 -2.60 16.74
C PRO A 27 21.52 -2.24 17.31
N PHE A 28 20.97 -3.11 18.16
CA PHE A 28 19.83 -2.81 19.02
C PHE A 28 20.22 -2.93 20.49
N GLU A 29 19.50 -2.23 21.38
CA GLU A 29 19.60 -2.48 22.80
C GLU A 29 19.09 -3.89 23.12
N ARG A 30 19.61 -4.49 24.18
CA ARG A 30 19.29 -5.86 24.62
C ARG A 30 17.78 -6.06 24.75
N GLY A 31 17.25 -7.11 24.12
CA GLY A 31 15.83 -7.47 24.11
C GLY A 31 15.02 -6.90 22.96
N TYR A 32 15.45 -5.78 22.36
CA TYR A 32 14.74 -5.18 21.22
C TYR A 32 14.77 -6.07 19.98
N GLY A 33 15.81 -6.86 19.79
CA GLY A 33 15.88 -7.83 18.69
C GLY A 33 14.72 -8.80 18.71
N HIS A 34 14.35 -9.35 19.85
CA HIS A 34 13.19 -10.26 19.98
C HIS A 34 11.86 -9.52 19.83
N THR A 35 11.71 -8.35 20.42
CA THR A 35 10.47 -7.55 20.33
C THR A 35 10.16 -7.19 18.89
N LEU A 36 11.12 -6.61 18.18
CA LEU A 36 10.94 -6.19 16.79
C LEU A 36 10.91 -7.38 15.81
N GLY A 37 11.73 -8.40 16.04
CA GLY A 37 11.75 -9.61 15.21
C GLY A 37 10.40 -10.33 15.24
N ASN A 38 9.79 -10.50 16.40
CA ASN A 38 8.48 -11.11 16.53
C ASN A 38 7.38 -10.22 15.90
N ALA A 39 7.40 -8.92 16.15
CA ALA A 39 6.42 -7.99 15.57
C ALA A 39 6.48 -7.99 14.04
N ILE A 40 7.66 -7.83 13.44
CA ILE A 40 7.88 -7.85 11.99
C ILE A 40 7.46 -9.20 11.40
N ARG A 41 7.86 -10.32 12.03
CA ARG A 41 7.46 -11.66 11.57
C ARG A 41 5.94 -11.81 11.52
N ARG A 42 5.23 -11.37 12.55
CA ARG A 42 3.77 -11.47 12.60
C ARG A 42 3.11 -10.62 11.51
N VAL A 43 3.55 -9.39 11.31
CA VAL A 43 3.02 -8.50 10.28
C VAL A 43 3.30 -9.05 8.87
N LEU A 44 4.50 -9.56 8.62
CA LEU A 44 4.86 -10.17 7.34
C LEU A 44 3.96 -11.36 6.98
N LEU A 45 3.56 -12.18 7.94
CA LEU A 45 2.73 -13.36 7.69
C LEU A 45 1.23 -13.04 7.60
N SER A 46 0.74 -12.02 8.33
CA SER A 46 -0.69 -11.78 8.48
C SER A 46 -1.23 -10.56 7.72
N SER A 47 -0.39 -9.55 7.47
CA SER A 47 -0.91 -8.23 7.09
C SER A 47 -0.45 -7.75 5.72
N MET A 48 0.38 -8.53 5.04
CA MET A 48 0.85 -8.18 3.70
C MET A 48 -0.27 -8.30 2.69
N VAL A 49 -0.32 -7.33 1.78
CA VAL A 49 -1.27 -7.31 0.66
C VAL A 49 -0.75 -8.19 -0.46
N GLY A 50 -1.62 -8.96 -1.07
CA GLY A 50 -1.34 -9.75 -2.25
C GLY A 50 -2.58 -10.02 -3.08
N TYR A 51 -2.45 -10.89 -4.06
CA TYR A 51 -3.49 -11.22 -5.03
C TYR A 51 -3.68 -12.73 -5.10
N ALA A 52 -4.92 -13.18 -5.21
CA ALA A 52 -5.24 -14.60 -5.31
C ALA A 52 -6.49 -14.83 -6.16
N ALA A 53 -6.58 -16.00 -6.78
CA ALA A 53 -7.80 -16.46 -7.40
C ALA A 53 -8.84 -16.74 -6.31
N THR A 54 -10.02 -16.14 -6.45
CA THR A 54 -11.10 -16.19 -5.44
C THR A 54 -12.31 -16.95 -5.92
N GLU A 55 -12.54 -16.93 -7.22
CA GLU A 55 -13.67 -17.59 -7.87
C GLU A 55 -13.25 -18.14 -9.22
N VAL A 56 -13.85 -19.24 -9.59
CA VAL A 56 -13.65 -19.87 -10.90
C VAL A 56 -14.99 -20.33 -11.44
N THR A 57 -15.18 -20.13 -12.75
CA THR A 57 -16.26 -20.72 -13.52
C THR A 57 -15.65 -21.55 -14.64
N ILE A 58 -15.99 -22.83 -14.73
CA ILE A 58 -15.48 -23.74 -15.77
C ILE A 58 -16.66 -24.15 -16.65
N ALA A 59 -16.47 -24.08 -17.96
CA ALA A 59 -17.52 -24.49 -18.92
C ALA A 59 -17.91 -25.97 -18.73
N GLY A 60 -19.21 -26.22 -18.56
CA GLY A 60 -19.73 -27.58 -18.35
C GLY A 60 -19.61 -28.11 -16.92
N VAL A 61 -19.08 -27.34 -15.96
CA VAL A 61 -18.91 -27.74 -14.55
C VAL A 61 -19.87 -26.97 -13.67
N LEU A 62 -20.62 -27.67 -12.82
CA LEU A 62 -21.58 -27.06 -11.90
C LEU A 62 -21.09 -27.01 -10.44
N HIS A 63 -20.19 -27.91 -10.07
CA HIS A 63 -19.62 -28.00 -8.72
C HIS A 63 -18.22 -28.58 -8.74
N GLU A 64 -17.50 -28.40 -7.66
CA GLU A 64 -16.09 -28.76 -7.49
C GLU A 64 -15.80 -30.28 -7.56
N TYR A 65 -16.79 -31.12 -7.31
CA TYR A 65 -16.64 -32.60 -7.29
C TYR A 65 -16.98 -33.25 -8.65
N SER A 66 -16.68 -32.53 -9.72
CA SER A 66 -16.90 -33.01 -11.09
C SER A 66 -15.59 -33.42 -11.73
N SER A 67 -15.66 -34.23 -12.78
CA SER A 67 -14.57 -34.47 -13.74
C SER A 67 -14.90 -33.81 -15.08
N ILE A 68 -13.87 -33.53 -15.87
CA ILE A 68 -14.01 -32.92 -17.20
C ILE A 68 -13.50 -33.95 -18.22
N ASP A 69 -14.31 -34.26 -19.24
CA ASP A 69 -13.91 -35.20 -20.27
C ASP A 69 -12.64 -34.72 -21.00
N GLY A 70 -11.65 -35.61 -21.11
CA GLY A 70 -10.38 -35.28 -21.74
C GLY A 70 -9.41 -34.46 -20.90
N VAL A 71 -9.69 -34.24 -19.63
CA VAL A 71 -8.77 -33.66 -18.64
C VAL A 71 -8.37 -34.75 -17.64
N GLN A 72 -7.08 -34.84 -17.35
CA GLN A 72 -6.53 -35.88 -16.50
C GLN A 72 -6.88 -35.64 -15.01
N GLU A 73 -6.83 -34.38 -14.58
CA GLU A 73 -7.17 -33.97 -13.21
C GLU A 73 -8.66 -33.77 -13.06
N ASP A 74 -9.18 -34.07 -11.86
CA ASP A 74 -10.50 -33.64 -11.45
C ASP A 74 -10.54 -32.14 -11.14
N VAL A 75 -11.73 -31.57 -11.06
CA VAL A 75 -11.91 -30.13 -10.84
C VAL A 75 -11.26 -29.68 -9.53
N VAL A 76 -11.34 -30.48 -8.46
CA VAL A 76 -10.68 -30.13 -7.18
C VAL A 76 -9.18 -29.97 -7.35
N ASN A 77 -8.52 -30.88 -8.07
CA ASN A 77 -7.09 -30.82 -8.34
C ASN A 77 -6.73 -29.61 -9.22
N ILE A 78 -7.53 -29.30 -10.24
CA ILE A 78 -7.37 -28.09 -11.06
C ILE A 78 -7.41 -26.83 -10.17
N LEU A 79 -8.40 -26.75 -9.27
CA LEU A 79 -8.53 -25.62 -8.35
C LEU A 79 -7.36 -25.51 -7.36
N LEU A 80 -6.87 -26.65 -6.85
CA LEU A 80 -5.69 -26.70 -5.99
C LEU A 80 -4.43 -26.24 -6.74
N ASN A 81 -4.24 -26.66 -7.97
CA ASN A 81 -3.14 -26.22 -8.82
C ASN A 81 -3.26 -24.71 -9.11
N LEU A 82 -4.45 -24.20 -9.40
CA LEU A 82 -4.68 -22.79 -9.64
C LEU A 82 -4.32 -21.91 -8.44
N LYS A 83 -4.51 -22.40 -7.20
CA LYS A 83 -4.07 -21.71 -5.97
C LYS A 83 -2.54 -21.52 -5.90
N GLY A 84 -1.79 -22.30 -6.65
CA GLY A 84 -0.33 -22.17 -6.78
C GLY A 84 0.11 -21.09 -7.77
N VAL A 85 -0.79 -20.56 -8.58
CA VAL A 85 -0.49 -19.46 -9.52
C VAL A 85 -0.34 -18.14 -8.77
N VAL A 86 0.76 -17.44 -9.02
CA VAL A 86 1.08 -16.17 -8.36
C VAL A 86 0.77 -15.01 -9.30
N PHE A 87 -0.24 -14.23 -8.93
CA PHE A 87 -0.71 -13.05 -9.66
C PHE A 87 -0.13 -11.78 -9.07
N LYS A 88 0.13 -10.78 -9.95
CA LYS A 88 0.49 -9.43 -9.58
C LYS A 88 -0.32 -8.46 -10.44
N LEU A 89 -1.14 -7.64 -9.80
CA LEU A 89 -1.98 -6.65 -10.47
C LEU A 89 -1.40 -5.26 -10.25
N HIS A 90 -1.45 -4.45 -11.31
CA HIS A 90 -1.04 -3.05 -11.27
C HIS A 90 -2.27 -2.15 -11.34
N ASN A 91 -2.45 -1.29 -10.32
CA ASN A 91 -3.53 -0.28 -10.25
C ASN A 91 -4.97 -0.83 -10.34
N ARG A 92 -5.18 -2.11 -10.01
CA ARG A 92 -6.51 -2.72 -9.93
C ARG A 92 -6.65 -3.54 -8.65
N ASP A 93 -7.87 -3.57 -8.13
CA ASP A 93 -8.19 -4.38 -6.95
C ASP A 93 -8.80 -5.73 -7.33
N GLU A 94 -9.42 -5.84 -8.51
CA GLU A 94 -9.97 -7.09 -9.04
C GLU A 94 -9.86 -7.17 -10.57
N VAL A 95 -9.83 -8.42 -11.09
CA VAL A 95 -9.84 -8.70 -12.53
C VAL A 95 -10.41 -10.10 -12.78
N THR A 96 -11.12 -10.27 -13.89
CA THR A 96 -11.53 -11.59 -14.39
C THR A 96 -10.65 -11.94 -15.58
N LEU A 97 -9.97 -13.08 -15.48
CA LEU A 97 -9.07 -13.62 -16.50
C LEU A 97 -9.72 -14.83 -17.16
N SER A 98 -9.39 -15.09 -18.42
CA SER A 98 -9.84 -16.27 -19.15
C SER A 98 -8.66 -17.19 -19.45
N LEU A 99 -8.90 -18.49 -19.36
CA LEU A 99 -8.00 -19.54 -19.82
C LEU A 99 -8.78 -20.42 -20.76
N ARG A 100 -8.29 -20.55 -21.98
CA ARG A 100 -8.87 -21.47 -22.98
C ARG A 100 -7.75 -22.24 -23.66
N LYS A 101 -7.82 -23.56 -23.58
CA LYS A 101 -6.91 -24.47 -24.25
C LYS A 101 -7.64 -25.69 -24.78
N ASP A 102 -7.39 -26.04 -26.01
CA ASP A 102 -7.95 -27.17 -26.73
C ASP A 102 -6.81 -28.09 -27.21
N GLY A 103 -7.03 -29.39 -27.21
CA GLY A 103 -6.08 -30.38 -27.72
C GLY A 103 -5.19 -31.00 -26.63
N ASP A 104 -4.32 -31.92 -27.05
CA ASP A 104 -3.42 -32.69 -26.17
C ASP A 104 -2.28 -31.79 -25.65
N GLY A 105 -1.98 -31.89 -24.35
CA GLY A 105 -0.84 -31.22 -23.76
C GLY A 105 -1.05 -30.67 -22.35
N VAL A 106 -0.02 -30.03 -21.82
CA VAL A 106 0.01 -29.44 -20.49
C VAL A 106 -0.58 -28.05 -20.49
N VAL A 107 -1.54 -27.77 -19.64
CA VAL A 107 -2.07 -26.43 -19.37
C VAL A 107 -1.23 -25.79 -18.28
N THR A 108 -0.63 -24.64 -18.57
CA THR A 108 0.21 -23.90 -17.62
C THR A 108 -0.38 -22.52 -17.33
N ALA A 109 0.12 -21.85 -16.32
CA ALA A 109 -0.30 -20.50 -15.99
C ALA A 109 -0.07 -19.50 -17.15
N ARG A 110 0.86 -19.79 -18.06
CA ARG A 110 1.12 -19.00 -19.30
C ARG A 110 -0.08 -18.99 -20.24
N ASP A 111 -0.92 -20.03 -20.22
CA ASP A 111 -2.11 -20.14 -21.08
C ASP A 111 -3.26 -19.21 -20.60
N ILE A 112 -3.13 -18.61 -19.41
CA ILE A 112 -4.08 -17.60 -18.92
C ILE A 112 -3.90 -16.31 -19.73
N GLN A 113 -4.97 -15.80 -20.30
CA GLN A 113 -4.98 -14.54 -21.03
C GLN A 113 -4.95 -13.37 -20.05
N THR A 114 -3.84 -12.64 -20.02
CA THR A 114 -3.62 -11.52 -19.12
C THR A 114 -3.66 -10.19 -19.86
N PRO A 115 -4.42 -9.18 -19.38
CA PRO A 115 -4.30 -7.81 -19.84
C PRO A 115 -2.96 -7.19 -19.40
N HIS A 116 -2.61 -6.03 -19.95
CA HIS A 116 -1.30 -5.37 -19.70
C HIS A 116 -1.01 -5.04 -18.23
N ASP A 117 -2.02 -4.93 -17.42
CA ASP A 117 -1.97 -4.59 -16.01
C ASP A 117 -1.95 -5.82 -15.08
N VAL A 118 -1.83 -7.03 -15.63
CA VAL A 118 -1.72 -8.28 -14.88
C VAL A 118 -0.48 -9.06 -15.30
N GLU A 119 0.32 -9.43 -14.33
CA GLU A 119 1.52 -10.23 -14.48
C GLU A 119 1.39 -11.55 -13.73
N ILE A 120 1.80 -12.65 -14.35
CA ILE A 120 1.93 -13.97 -13.71
C ILE A 120 3.41 -14.21 -13.41
N VAL A 121 3.73 -14.35 -12.14
CA VAL A 121 5.12 -14.47 -11.67
C VAL A 121 5.72 -15.84 -11.98
N ASN A 122 4.88 -16.91 -11.99
CA ASN A 122 5.28 -18.29 -12.23
C ASN A 122 4.54 -18.89 -13.46
N PRO A 123 4.85 -18.44 -14.69
CA PRO A 123 4.11 -18.81 -15.90
C PRO A 123 4.18 -20.31 -16.24
N ASP A 124 5.22 -21.01 -15.79
CA ASP A 124 5.41 -22.45 -16.07
C ASP A 124 4.68 -23.37 -15.04
N HIS A 125 3.92 -22.78 -14.11
CA HIS A 125 3.15 -23.55 -13.14
C HIS A 125 2.04 -24.34 -13.83
N VAL A 126 2.02 -25.66 -13.62
CA VAL A 126 1.06 -26.58 -14.26
C VAL A 126 -0.30 -26.47 -13.57
N ILE A 127 -1.35 -26.32 -14.36
CA ILE A 127 -2.74 -26.26 -13.90
C ILE A 127 -3.45 -27.59 -14.16
N ALA A 128 -3.32 -28.13 -15.37
CA ALA A 128 -3.95 -29.40 -15.76
C ALA A 128 -3.21 -30.05 -16.93
N HIS A 129 -3.55 -31.32 -17.21
CA HIS A 129 -3.10 -32.05 -18.39
C HIS A 129 -4.30 -32.44 -19.25
N LEU A 130 -4.26 -32.06 -20.52
CA LEU A 130 -5.27 -32.42 -21.49
C LEU A 130 -4.86 -33.67 -22.26
N SER A 131 -5.80 -34.58 -22.44
CA SER A 131 -5.69 -35.74 -23.33
C SER A 131 -6.14 -35.38 -24.74
N GLN A 132 -5.98 -36.28 -25.69
CA GLN A 132 -6.39 -36.09 -27.05
C GLN A 132 -7.88 -35.75 -27.15
N GLY A 133 -8.21 -34.59 -27.71
CA GLY A 133 -9.58 -34.04 -27.80
C GLY A 133 -10.09 -33.37 -26.52
N GLY A 134 -9.24 -33.27 -25.48
CA GLY A 134 -9.56 -32.54 -24.26
C GLY A 134 -9.68 -31.05 -24.48
N LYS A 135 -10.52 -30.40 -23.68
CA LYS A 135 -10.77 -28.96 -23.73
C LYS A 135 -10.97 -28.41 -22.34
N LEU A 136 -10.30 -27.29 -22.05
CA LEU A 136 -10.46 -26.56 -20.81
C LEU A 136 -10.76 -25.09 -21.14
N ASP A 137 -11.93 -24.63 -20.69
CA ASP A 137 -12.38 -23.23 -20.83
C ASP A 137 -12.85 -22.77 -19.45
N MET A 138 -12.12 -21.82 -18.85
CA MET A 138 -12.41 -21.31 -17.51
C MET A 138 -12.26 -19.80 -17.42
N GLN A 139 -13.04 -19.21 -16.54
CA GLN A 139 -12.91 -17.82 -16.10
C GLN A 139 -12.45 -17.80 -14.64
N ILE A 140 -11.45 -17.00 -14.35
CA ILE A 140 -10.78 -16.91 -13.06
C ILE A 140 -10.91 -15.48 -12.56
N LYS A 141 -11.59 -15.28 -11.43
CA LYS A 141 -11.63 -13.98 -10.75
C LYS A 141 -10.45 -13.91 -9.78
N VAL A 142 -9.62 -12.89 -9.96
CA VAL A 142 -8.47 -12.60 -9.10
C VAL A 142 -8.77 -11.30 -8.35
N GLU A 143 -8.57 -11.31 -7.05
CA GLU A 143 -8.83 -10.17 -6.19
C GLU A 143 -7.62 -9.86 -5.31
N LYS A 144 -7.58 -8.63 -4.84
CA LYS A 144 -6.63 -8.13 -3.84
C LYS A 144 -7.14 -8.40 -2.43
N GLY A 145 -6.27 -8.84 -1.56
CA GLY A 145 -6.63 -9.09 -0.17
C GLY A 145 -5.44 -9.20 0.75
N ARG A 146 -5.70 -9.64 1.98
CA ARG A 146 -4.68 -9.86 3.02
C ARG A 146 -4.91 -11.19 3.71
N GLY A 147 -3.80 -11.88 4.05
CA GLY A 147 -3.83 -13.11 4.81
C GLY A 147 -4.56 -14.24 4.10
N TYR A 148 -5.35 -15.01 4.82
CA TYR A 148 -6.15 -16.14 4.33
C TYR A 148 -7.64 -15.88 4.56
N VAL A 149 -8.42 -16.04 3.52
CA VAL A 149 -9.88 -15.90 3.56
C VAL A 149 -10.53 -17.18 3.06
N PRO A 150 -11.24 -17.92 3.94
CA PRO A 150 -11.91 -19.15 3.54
C PRO A 150 -13.12 -18.86 2.64
N GLY A 151 -13.34 -19.73 1.64
CA GLY A 151 -14.39 -19.58 0.64
C GLY A 151 -15.81 -19.58 1.22
N ASN A 152 -16.03 -20.29 2.34
CA ASN A 152 -17.32 -20.29 3.01
C ASN A 152 -17.73 -18.89 3.52
N GLN A 153 -16.81 -18.08 4.02
CA GLN A 153 -17.11 -16.72 4.46
C GLN A 153 -17.54 -15.82 3.29
N ARG A 154 -17.03 -16.08 2.08
CA ARG A 154 -17.40 -15.34 0.86
C ARG A 154 -18.75 -15.76 0.31
N ARG A 155 -19.12 -17.03 0.46
CA ARG A 155 -20.44 -17.53 0.03
C ARG A 155 -21.59 -16.81 0.73
N PHE A 156 -21.39 -16.36 1.98
CA PHE A 156 -22.42 -15.69 2.77
C PHE A 156 -22.55 -14.18 2.48
N SER A 157 -21.49 -13.54 2.00
CA SER A 157 -21.51 -12.10 1.73
C SER A 157 -22.21 -11.73 0.42
N ASP A 158 -22.29 -12.67 -0.55
CA ASP A 158 -22.82 -12.43 -1.90
C ASP A 158 -24.12 -13.25 -2.19
N GLU A 159 -25.08 -13.25 -1.27
CA GLU A 159 -26.36 -13.97 -1.46
C GLU A 159 -27.18 -13.49 -2.67
N THR A 160 -26.90 -12.29 -3.20
CA THR A 160 -27.68 -11.68 -4.29
C THR A 160 -27.29 -12.14 -5.70
N THR A 161 -26.14 -12.82 -5.88
CA THR A 161 -25.66 -13.25 -7.22
C THR A 161 -25.20 -14.71 -7.24
N LYS A 162 -26.13 -15.64 -6.98
CA LYS A 162 -25.88 -17.08 -7.21
C LYS A 162 -25.88 -17.38 -8.71
N SER A 163 -24.76 -17.13 -9.38
CA SER A 163 -24.53 -17.64 -10.73
C SER A 163 -24.31 -19.16 -10.67
N ILE A 164 -25.06 -19.91 -11.46
CA ILE A 164 -24.91 -21.37 -11.56
C ILE A 164 -23.52 -21.68 -12.13
N GLY A 165 -22.78 -22.63 -11.50
CA GLY A 165 -21.43 -23.00 -11.94
C GLY A 165 -20.30 -22.13 -11.40
N ARG A 166 -20.58 -21.14 -10.53
CA ARG A 166 -19.57 -20.37 -9.83
C ARG A 166 -19.00 -21.17 -8.65
N ILE A 167 -17.71 -21.44 -8.69
CA ILE A 167 -16.98 -22.16 -7.64
C ILE A 167 -16.15 -21.15 -6.87
N VAL A 168 -16.37 -21.03 -5.56
CA VAL A 168 -15.64 -20.11 -4.68
C VAL A 168 -14.45 -20.83 -4.07
N LEU A 169 -13.27 -20.21 -4.16
CA LEU A 169 -12.02 -20.73 -3.63
C LEU A 169 -11.65 -20.10 -2.30
N ASP A 170 -10.96 -20.89 -1.46
CA ASP A 170 -10.20 -20.30 -0.36
C ASP A 170 -9.02 -19.50 -0.93
N ALA A 171 -8.91 -18.25 -0.54
CA ALA A 171 -7.88 -17.36 -1.05
C ALA A 171 -6.76 -17.15 -0.03
N SER A 172 -5.53 -17.46 -0.42
CA SER A 172 -4.31 -17.11 0.32
C SER A 172 -3.64 -15.94 -0.38
N PHE A 173 -3.81 -14.75 0.18
CA PHE A 173 -3.30 -13.52 -0.40
C PHE A 173 -1.85 -13.21 -0.04
N SER A 174 -1.32 -13.83 1.05
CA SER A 174 0.01 -13.49 1.55
C SER A 174 1.08 -13.76 0.49
N PRO A 175 1.88 -12.73 0.08
CA PRO A 175 3.01 -12.93 -0.81
C PRO A 175 4.23 -13.51 -0.08
N VAL A 176 4.17 -13.63 1.26
CA VAL A 176 5.24 -14.15 2.10
C VAL A 176 4.91 -15.59 2.48
N LYS A 177 5.79 -16.53 2.08
CA LYS A 177 5.65 -17.98 2.35
C LYS A 177 6.19 -18.37 3.72
N ARG A 178 7.37 -17.84 4.06
CA ARG A 178 8.05 -18.19 5.31
C ARG A 178 8.84 -17.02 5.86
N VAL A 179 8.79 -16.86 7.18
CA VAL A 179 9.61 -15.91 7.92
C VAL A 179 10.17 -16.60 9.17
N SER A 180 11.48 -16.53 9.34
CA SER A 180 12.16 -16.87 10.58
C SER A 180 13.03 -15.70 11.03
N TYR A 181 13.23 -15.56 12.33
CA TYR A 181 14.18 -14.59 12.85
C TYR A 181 15.05 -15.21 13.93
N THR A 182 16.26 -14.72 14.02
CA THR A 182 17.23 -15.06 15.08
C THR A 182 17.82 -13.77 15.63
N VAL A 183 18.17 -13.80 16.91
CA VAL A 183 18.84 -12.69 17.57
C VAL A 183 20.23 -13.17 17.96
N GLU A 184 21.24 -12.50 17.41
CA GLU A 184 22.65 -12.73 17.66
C GLU A 184 23.20 -11.59 18.53
N SER A 185 24.33 -11.83 19.24
CA SER A 185 25.01 -10.77 19.96
C SER A 185 25.74 -9.85 19.00
N ALA A 186 25.56 -8.54 19.17
CA ALA A 186 26.31 -7.50 18.45
C ALA A 186 27.30 -6.82 19.36
N ARG A 187 28.43 -6.38 18.79
CA ARG A 187 29.46 -5.62 19.48
C ARG A 187 29.63 -4.25 18.82
N VAL A 188 29.51 -3.20 19.62
CA VAL A 188 29.87 -1.85 19.20
C VAL A 188 30.85 -1.28 20.21
N GLU A 189 32.09 -1.09 19.77
CA GLU A 189 33.22 -0.62 20.60
C GLU A 189 33.41 -1.50 21.87
N GLN A 190 33.15 -0.93 23.04
CA GLN A 190 33.27 -1.61 24.35
C GLN A 190 31.99 -2.36 24.75
N ARG A 191 30.87 -2.14 24.07
CA ARG A 191 29.60 -2.79 24.40
C ARG A 191 29.45 -4.11 23.64
N THR A 192 29.25 -5.19 24.38
CA THR A 192 29.05 -6.55 23.84
C THR A 192 27.66 -7.11 24.15
N ASP A 193 26.82 -6.31 24.80
CA ASP A 193 25.50 -6.65 25.30
C ASP A 193 24.37 -6.24 24.35
N LEU A 194 24.69 -5.98 23.10
CA LEU A 194 23.74 -5.51 22.07
C LEU A 194 23.19 -6.67 21.26
N ASP A 195 21.98 -6.45 20.71
CA ASP A 195 21.32 -7.40 19.83
C ASP A 195 21.58 -7.08 18.35
N LYS A 196 21.77 -8.13 17.55
CA LYS A 196 21.71 -8.15 16.11
C LYS A 196 20.51 -8.98 15.70
N LEU A 197 19.53 -8.33 15.07
CA LEU A 197 18.36 -9.00 14.53
C LEU A 197 18.62 -9.48 13.12
N VAL A 198 18.42 -10.77 12.89
CA VAL A 198 18.52 -11.41 11.58
C VAL A 198 17.17 -11.98 11.22
N VAL A 199 16.57 -11.50 10.13
CA VAL A 199 15.27 -11.97 9.62
C VAL A 199 15.50 -12.65 8.28
N GLU A 200 15.07 -13.89 8.16
CA GLU A 200 15.10 -14.67 6.93
C GLU A 200 13.68 -14.76 6.36
N ILE A 201 13.52 -14.36 5.11
CA ILE A 201 12.23 -14.22 4.45
C ILE A 201 12.24 -14.98 3.13
N GLU A 202 11.19 -15.74 2.90
CA GLU A 202 10.90 -16.40 1.63
C GLU A 202 9.57 -15.88 1.10
N THR A 203 9.58 -15.32 -0.12
CA THR A 203 8.39 -14.78 -0.80
C THR A 203 7.93 -15.72 -1.91
N ASN A 204 6.78 -15.44 -2.50
CA ASN A 204 6.28 -16.12 -3.70
C ASN A 204 6.80 -15.49 -5.01
N GLY A 205 7.59 -14.42 -4.93
CA GLY A 205 8.12 -13.67 -6.08
C GLY A 205 7.29 -12.45 -6.49
N ALA A 206 6.07 -12.28 -5.99
CA ALA A 206 5.26 -11.09 -6.28
C ALA A 206 5.82 -9.81 -5.63
N ILE A 207 6.58 -9.96 -4.55
CA ILE A 207 7.25 -8.88 -3.82
C ILE A 207 8.68 -9.30 -3.47
N THR A 208 9.60 -8.35 -3.46
CA THR A 208 10.96 -8.60 -2.97
C THR A 208 10.97 -8.70 -1.44
N ALA A 209 11.95 -9.41 -0.88
CA ALA A 209 12.08 -9.51 0.58
C ALA A 209 12.32 -8.14 1.24
N GLU A 210 13.07 -7.25 0.58
CA GLU A 210 13.32 -5.88 1.05
C GLU A 210 12.05 -5.05 1.11
N ASP A 211 11.24 -5.09 0.04
CA ASP A 211 9.98 -4.36 0.00
C ASP A 211 8.96 -4.92 0.99
N ALA A 212 8.98 -6.24 1.23
CA ALA A 212 8.16 -6.86 2.25
C ALA A 212 8.53 -6.35 3.66
N VAL A 213 9.83 -6.30 4.00
CA VAL A 213 10.28 -5.73 5.29
C VAL A 213 9.90 -4.25 5.41
N ARG A 214 10.13 -3.47 4.35
CA ARG A 214 9.78 -2.04 4.33
C ARG A 214 8.28 -1.82 4.55
N ALA A 215 7.44 -2.60 3.85
CA ALA A 215 5.99 -2.53 3.99
C ALA A 215 5.53 -2.95 5.39
N SER A 216 6.13 -4.02 5.96
CA SER A 216 5.80 -4.47 7.32
C SER A 216 6.17 -3.44 8.38
N ALA A 217 7.33 -2.80 8.24
CA ALA A 217 7.77 -1.73 9.12
C ALA A 217 6.85 -0.51 9.04
N LYS A 218 6.41 -0.13 7.82
CA LYS A 218 5.44 0.95 7.63
C LYS A 218 4.12 0.67 8.33
N ILE A 219 3.57 -0.54 8.19
CA ILE A 219 2.35 -0.96 8.89
C ILE A 219 2.51 -0.84 10.41
N LEU A 220 3.66 -1.29 10.97
CA LEU A 220 3.93 -1.19 12.41
C LEU A 220 3.98 0.27 12.87
N VAL A 221 4.66 1.13 12.13
CA VAL A 221 4.75 2.57 12.45
C VAL A 221 3.37 3.21 12.44
N GLU A 222 2.55 2.94 11.42
CA GLU A 222 1.18 3.46 11.32
C GLU A 222 0.29 2.99 12.49
N GLN A 223 0.38 1.71 12.87
CA GLN A 223 -0.40 1.17 13.97
C GLN A 223 0.08 1.67 15.35
N LEU A 224 1.38 1.87 15.53
CA LEU A 224 1.95 2.38 16.77
C LEU A 224 1.79 3.90 16.94
N ALA A 225 1.62 4.64 15.86
CA ALA A 225 1.41 6.09 15.89
C ALA A 225 0.19 6.47 16.74
N VAL A 226 -0.88 5.66 16.68
CA VAL A 226 -2.08 5.87 17.52
C VAL A 226 -1.76 5.86 19.02
N PHE A 227 -0.85 4.99 19.46
CA PHE A 227 -0.43 4.92 20.88
C PHE A 227 0.48 6.08 21.28
N ALA A 228 1.21 6.67 20.33
CA ALA A 228 2.05 7.84 20.59
C ALA A 228 1.22 9.13 20.76
N GLN A 229 -0.06 9.12 20.35
CA GLN A 229 -0.96 10.26 20.32
C GLN A 229 -2.20 10.05 21.20
N LEU A 230 -2.00 9.54 22.42
CA LEU A 230 -3.11 9.27 23.36
C LEU A 230 -3.97 10.49 23.71
N ASP A 231 -3.51 11.70 23.40
CA ASP A 231 -4.23 12.97 23.67
C ASP A 231 -5.11 13.45 22.50
N GLY A 232 -5.35 12.63 21.48
CA GLY A 232 -6.27 12.95 20.36
C GLY A 232 -5.73 13.96 19.35
N GLY A 233 -4.42 14.19 19.30
CA GLY A 233 -3.77 14.96 18.24
C GLY A 233 -3.76 14.23 16.89
N GLU A 234 -3.80 14.98 15.78
CA GLU A 234 -3.74 14.42 14.43
C GLU A 234 -2.50 13.54 14.22
N ILE A 235 -2.70 12.36 13.58
CA ILE A 235 -1.64 11.41 13.28
C ILE A 235 -0.66 12.06 12.29
N PRO A 236 0.63 12.26 12.61
CA PRO A 236 1.59 12.67 11.61
C PRO A 236 1.72 11.55 10.57
N THR A 237 1.22 11.75 9.38
CA THR A 237 1.49 10.88 8.23
C THR A 237 2.98 10.97 7.92
N PHE A 238 3.73 9.95 8.32
CA PHE A 238 5.11 9.78 7.89
C PHE A 238 5.10 9.39 6.42
N GLU A 239 5.19 10.37 5.53
CA GLU A 239 5.59 10.09 4.16
C GLU A 239 7.06 9.63 4.15
N PRO A 240 7.39 8.51 3.47
CA PRO A 240 8.78 8.08 3.37
C PRO A 240 9.53 9.11 2.53
N SER A 241 10.39 9.89 3.18
CA SER A 241 11.34 10.75 2.48
C SER A 241 12.28 9.87 1.65
N SER A 242 11.98 9.74 0.36
CA SER A 242 12.96 9.33 -0.64
C SER A 242 14.13 10.31 -0.57
N GLY A 243 15.30 9.81 -0.23
CA GLY A 243 16.52 10.61 -0.07
C GLY A 243 16.85 11.39 -1.33
N GLY A 244 16.68 12.71 -1.25
CA GLY A 244 17.10 13.71 -2.21
C GLY A 244 17.32 15.00 -1.45
N ARG A 245 18.54 15.47 -1.38
CA ARG A 245 18.94 16.77 -0.84
C ARG A 245 18.07 17.87 -1.42
N GLY A 246 17.28 18.53 -0.57
CA GLY A 246 16.54 19.74 -0.93
C GLY A 246 15.59 20.09 0.19
N THR A 247 15.93 21.09 0.99
CA THR A 247 15.07 21.77 1.95
C THR A 247 13.89 22.41 1.21
N ASN A 248 12.79 21.67 1.05
CA ASN A 248 11.52 22.26 0.65
C ASN A 248 10.48 21.77 1.65
N ALA A 249 10.07 22.65 2.55
CA ALA A 249 8.81 22.53 3.28
C ALA A 249 7.72 22.39 2.21
N THR A 250 7.08 21.22 2.12
CA THR A 250 5.95 20.97 1.22
C THR A 250 4.75 21.71 1.80
N PHE A 251 4.52 22.92 1.30
CA PHE A 251 3.29 23.67 1.58
C PHE A 251 2.12 22.97 0.90
N ASP A 252 0.96 23.01 1.54
CA ASP A 252 -0.28 22.54 0.94
C ASP A 252 -0.44 23.18 -0.46
N PRO A 253 -0.66 22.41 -1.53
CA PRO A 253 -0.85 22.96 -2.88
C PRO A 253 -1.90 24.06 -2.98
N ILE A 254 -2.88 24.07 -2.06
CA ILE A 254 -3.88 25.12 -1.94
C ILE A 254 -3.25 26.48 -1.59
N LEU A 255 -2.22 26.52 -0.76
CA LEU A 255 -1.56 27.76 -0.32
C LEU A 255 -0.79 28.46 -1.44
N LEU A 256 -0.34 27.71 -2.43
CA LEU A 256 0.38 28.19 -3.62
C LEU A 256 -0.56 28.72 -4.71
N ARG A 257 -1.86 28.58 -4.54
CA ARG A 257 -2.85 29.08 -5.51
C ARG A 257 -3.05 30.60 -5.37
N PRO A 258 -3.30 31.29 -6.49
CA PRO A 258 -3.58 32.73 -6.46
C PRO A 258 -4.92 33.01 -5.74
N VAL A 259 -4.99 34.15 -5.10
CA VAL A 259 -6.19 34.60 -4.37
C VAL A 259 -7.43 34.74 -5.29
N ASP A 260 -7.21 34.91 -6.60
CA ASP A 260 -8.30 34.97 -7.60
C ASP A 260 -9.11 33.66 -7.69
N GLU A 261 -8.55 32.52 -7.30
CA GLU A 261 -9.26 31.22 -7.26
C GLU A 261 -10.20 31.05 -6.05
N LEU A 262 -10.21 32.02 -5.13
CA LEU A 262 -11.10 32.01 -3.96
C LEU A 262 -12.53 32.44 -4.27
N GLU A 263 -12.87 32.74 -5.54
CA GLU A 263 -14.21 33.23 -5.96
C GLU A 263 -14.71 34.44 -5.14
N LEU A 264 -13.79 35.31 -4.73
CA LEU A 264 -14.10 36.54 -4.02
C LEU A 264 -14.69 37.58 -4.98
N THR A 265 -15.41 38.55 -4.43
CA THR A 265 -15.86 39.70 -5.25
C THR A 265 -14.66 40.43 -5.84
N VAL A 266 -14.80 40.95 -7.06
CA VAL A 266 -13.75 41.70 -7.80
C VAL A 266 -13.15 42.81 -6.94
N ARG A 267 -13.96 43.42 -6.10
CA ARG A 267 -13.56 44.49 -5.17
C ARG A 267 -12.62 43.93 -4.08
N SER A 268 -12.99 42.81 -3.48
CA SER A 268 -12.18 42.12 -2.43
C SER A 268 -10.84 41.66 -2.99
N ALA A 269 -10.85 41.04 -4.17
CA ALA A 269 -9.63 40.58 -4.84
C ALA A 269 -8.66 41.73 -5.18
N ASN A 270 -9.19 42.85 -5.71
CA ASN A 270 -8.37 44.02 -6.02
C ASN A 270 -7.77 44.70 -4.77
N CYS A 271 -8.50 44.71 -3.64
CA CYS A 271 -7.97 45.26 -2.39
C CYS A 271 -6.82 44.37 -1.85
N LEU A 272 -6.91 43.05 -1.95
CA LEU A 272 -5.85 42.15 -1.53
C LEU A 272 -4.59 42.28 -2.41
N LYS A 273 -4.76 42.41 -3.73
CA LYS A 273 -3.66 42.66 -4.67
C LYS A 273 -2.95 44.01 -4.43
N ALA A 274 -3.70 45.03 -4.06
CA ALA A 274 -3.10 46.35 -3.72
C ALA A 274 -2.20 46.29 -2.49
N GLU A 275 -2.40 45.33 -1.59
CA GLU A 275 -1.58 45.06 -0.41
C GLU A 275 -0.49 43.99 -0.65
N ASN A 276 -0.21 43.66 -1.91
CA ASN A 276 0.74 42.62 -2.32
C ASN A 276 0.41 41.19 -1.78
N ILE A 277 -0.88 40.88 -1.58
CA ILE A 277 -1.36 39.57 -1.20
C ILE A 277 -1.82 38.89 -2.49
N TYR A 278 -0.97 38.04 -3.07
CA TYR A 278 -1.23 37.37 -4.35
C TYR A 278 -1.66 35.91 -4.17
N TYR A 279 -1.18 35.26 -3.12
CA TYR A 279 -1.40 33.83 -2.86
C TYR A 279 -2.22 33.59 -1.60
N ILE A 280 -2.91 32.45 -1.55
CA ILE A 280 -3.71 32.08 -0.37
C ILE A 280 -2.81 31.98 0.86
N GLY A 281 -1.57 31.52 0.72
CA GLY A 281 -0.60 31.47 1.80
C GLY A 281 -0.18 32.83 2.36
N ASP A 282 -0.19 33.91 1.54
CA ASP A 282 0.03 35.27 2.03
C ASP A 282 -1.16 35.79 2.83
N LEU A 283 -2.38 35.42 2.38
CA LEU A 283 -3.64 35.86 2.98
C LEU A 283 -3.84 35.27 4.38
N ILE A 284 -3.62 33.96 4.57
CA ILE A 284 -3.85 33.30 5.86
C ILE A 284 -2.90 33.74 6.95
N GLN A 285 -1.72 34.27 6.61
CA GLN A 285 -0.77 34.82 7.60
C GLN A 285 -1.19 36.19 8.13
N ARG A 286 -2.12 36.89 7.46
CA ARG A 286 -2.62 38.18 7.93
C ARG A 286 -3.69 37.96 9.01
N THR A 287 -3.62 38.80 10.02
CA THR A 287 -4.65 38.85 11.07
C THR A 287 -5.85 39.69 10.62
N GLU A 288 -7.03 39.45 11.21
CA GLU A 288 -8.24 40.25 10.93
C GLU A 288 -8.02 41.72 11.13
N ASN A 289 -7.26 42.12 12.17
CA ASN A 289 -6.99 43.51 12.48
C ASN A 289 -6.06 44.19 11.44
N GLU A 290 -5.19 43.43 10.81
CA GLU A 290 -4.36 43.93 9.72
C GLU A 290 -5.16 44.15 8.45
N LEU A 291 -6.03 43.18 8.10
CA LEU A 291 -6.91 43.27 6.93
C LEU A 291 -7.94 44.42 7.07
N LEU A 292 -8.41 44.72 8.27
CA LEU A 292 -9.33 45.85 8.51
C LEU A 292 -8.63 47.23 8.40
N LYS A 293 -7.31 47.27 8.52
CA LYS A 293 -6.50 48.51 8.33
C LYS A 293 -6.25 48.83 6.87
N THR A 294 -6.49 47.86 5.95
CA THR A 294 -6.29 48.08 4.52
C THR A 294 -7.34 49.02 3.98
N PRO A 295 -6.96 50.04 3.22
CA PRO A 295 -7.90 50.96 2.64
C PRO A 295 -8.85 50.22 1.66
N ASN A 296 -10.14 50.53 1.74
CA ASN A 296 -11.22 49.98 0.91
C ASN A 296 -11.64 48.51 1.21
N LEU A 297 -11.08 47.81 2.22
CA LEU A 297 -11.56 46.51 2.68
C LEU A 297 -12.54 46.69 3.85
N GLY A 298 -13.83 46.48 3.59
CA GLY A 298 -14.87 46.64 4.61
C GLY A 298 -15.14 45.33 5.39
N ARG A 299 -15.89 45.45 6.51
CA ARG A 299 -16.28 44.28 7.33
C ARG A 299 -17.04 43.21 6.54
N LYS A 300 -17.81 43.61 5.50
CA LYS A 300 -18.55 42.67 4.63
C LYS A 300 -17.57 41.81 3.81
N SER A 301 -16.56 42.43 3.20
CA SER A 301 -15.50 41.71 2.45
C SER A 301 -14.66 40.82 3.35
N LEU A 302 -14.39 41.23 4.60
CA LEU A 302 -13.70 40.37 5.56
C LEU A 302 -14.48 39.11 5.91
N ASN A 303 -15.81 39.24 6.11
CA ASN A 303 -16.66 38.08 6.39
C ASN A 303 -16.70 37.12 5.19
N GLU A 304 -16.83 37.66 3.96
CA GLU A 304 -16.76 36.87 2.73
C GLU A 304 -15.45 36.08 2.64
N ILE A 305 -14.29 36.70 2.90
CA ILE A 305 -13.00 36.06 2.93
C ILE A 305 -12.95 34.93 3.99
N LYS A 306 -13.48 35.19 5.19
CA LYS A 306 -13.54 34.18 6.26
C LYS A 306 -14.39 32.96 5.90
N GLU A 307 -15.57 33.18 5.31
CA GLU A 307 -16.46 32.10 4.89
C GLU A 307 -15.82 31.23 3.82
N VAL A 308 -15.17 31.85 2.82
CA VAL A 308 -14.48 31.12 1.75
C VAL A 308 -13.26 30.38 2.28
N LEU A 309 -12.48 30.95 3.19
CA LEU A 309 -11.36 30.25 3.83
C LEU A 309 -11.85 29.10 4.72
N ALA A 310 -12.90 29.31 5.52
CA ALA A 310 -13.47 28.29 6.38
C ALA A 310 -14.05 27.10 5.59
N SER A 311 -14.67 27.33 4.43
CA SER A 311 -15.15 26.27 3.53
C SER A 311 -14.02 25.37 3.00
N ARG A 312 -12.77 25.86 3.01
CA ARG A 312 -11.55 25.15 2.60
C ARG A 312 -10.69 24.70 3.79
N GLY A 313 -11.19 24.82 5.02
CA GLY A 313 -10.49 24.43 6.24
C GLY A 313 -9.36 25.36 6.66
N LEU A 314 -9.31 26.60 6.12
CA LEU A 314 -8.27 27.58 6.42
C LEU A 314 -8.80 28.69 7.34
N THR A 315 -7.90 29.28 8.16
CA THR A 315 -8.23 30.39 9.07
C THR A 315 -7.20 31.51 8.95
N LEU A 316 -7.63 32.76 9.20
CA LEU A 316 -6.73 33.89 9.24
C LEU A 316 -5.86 33.88 10.51
N GLY A 317 -4.63 34.36 10.40
CA GLY A 317 -3.65 34.42 11.49
C GLY A 317 -2.81 33.14 11.65
N MET A 318 -2.85 32.20 10.70
CA MET A 318 -1.96 31.03 10.69
C MET A 318 -0.52 31.44 10.40
N LYS A 319 0.43 30.96 11.19
CA LYS A 319 1.87 31.19 10.94
C LYS A 319 2.41 30.06 10.07
N LEU A 320 2.95 30.41 8.90
CA LEU A 320 3.67 29.49 8.04
C LEU A 320 5.18 29.70 8.24
N GLU A 321 5.89 28.63 8.64
CA GLU A 321 7.35 28.64 8.69
C GLU A 321 7.90 28.51 7.27
N ASN A 322 8.89 29.35 6.93
CA ASN A 322 9.55 29.41 5.60
C ASN A 322 8.66 29.82 4.41
N TRP A 323 7.66 30.68 4.63
CA TRP A 323 6.89 31.30 3.55
C TRP A 323 7.52 32.66 3.14
N PRO A 324 7.59 33.01 1.84
CA PRO A 324 7.21 32.26 0.64
C PRO A 324 8.28 31.23 0.22
N PRO A 325 7.88 30.09 -0.41
CA PRO A 325 8.84 29.12 -0.93
C PRO A 325 9.70 29.73 -2.05
N ALA A 326 10.94 29.27 -2.15
CA ALA A 326 11.88 29.72 -3.19
C ALA A 326 11.34 29.36 -4.58
N GLY A 327 11.08 30.36 -5.43
CA GLY A 327 10.53 30.18 -6.77
C GLY A 327 9.09 30.71 -6.97
N LEU A 328 8.46 31.28 -5.95
CA LEU A 328 7.18 31.97 -6.11
C LEU A 328 7.45 33.39 -6.65
N ASP A 329 7.16 33.58 -7.96
CA ASP A 329 7.24 34.92 -8.59
C ASP A 329 6.11 35.81 -8.05
N LYS A 330 6.51 36.88 -7.37
CA LYS A 330 5.58 37.98 -7.06
C LYS A 330 5.39 38.81 -8.33
N ARG A 331 4.40 38.46 -9.13
CA ARG A 331 3.91 39.30 -10.24
C ARG A 331 2.66 40.05 -9.86
#